data_d3bdb6dbb53379dda77dccee1ff58db3
#
_entry.id   d3bdb6dbb53379dda77dccee1ff58db3
#
_cell.length_a   1.000
_cell.length_b   1.000
_cell.length_c   1.000
_cell.angle_alpha   90.00
_cell.angle_beta   90.00
_cell.angle_gamma   90.00
#
_symmetry.space_group_name_H-M   'P 1'
#
loop_
_entity.id
_entity.type
_entity.pdbx_description
1 polymer ?
#
loop_
_entity_poly.entity_id
_entity_poly.type
_entity_poly.pdbx_seq_one_letter_code
_entity_poly.pdbx_strand_id
1 'polypeptide(L)'
;MAVDYNLIGKRIAELRKSRGITQASLAEKAEITNNFLSHIERSYSIPSLETLVRICDALEVTPDAILLGTATEHTAYLAEEFTEKFLACTPAQRRFILEMVEALNRENLK
;
A
#
# COMPACT_ATOMS: atom_id res chain seq x y z
N MET A 1 6.37 -4.28 18.66
CA MET A 1 5.84 -3.81 17.39
C MET A 1 5.50 -5.00 16.49
N ALA A 2 4.31 -5.05 15.98
CA ALA A 2 3.86 -6.15 15.11
C ALA A 2 3.68 -5.64 13.69
N VAL A 3 3.99 -6.50 12.72
CA VAL A 3 3.72 -6.20 11.30
C VAL A 3 2.30 -6.63 10.97
N ASP A 4 1.55 -5.77 10.32
CA ASP A 4 0.19 -6.06 9.91
C ASP A 4 0.18 -6.78 8.55
N TYR A 5 0.27 -8.10 8.60
CA TYR A 5 0.29 -8.93 7.39
C TYR A 5 -1.04 -8.92 6.63
N ASN A 6 -2.16 -8.66 7.34
CA ASN A 6 -3.45 -8.50 6.69
C ASN A 6 -3.45 -7.27 5.78
N LEU A 7 -2.85 -6.19 6.24
CA LEU A 7 -2.73 -4.96 5.45
C LEU A 7 -1.82 -5.17 4.24
N ILE A 8 -0.72 -5.90 4.41
CA ILE A 8 0.18 -6.22 3.29
C ILE A 8 -0.57 -6.97 2.20
N GLY A 9 -1.26 -8.04 2.55
CA GLY A 9 -2.02 -8.83 1.58
C GLY A 9 -3.12 -8.03 0.91
N LYS A 10 -3.84 -7.24 1.69
CA LYS A 10 -4.92 -6.38 1.18
C LYS A 10 -4.39 -5.35 0.18
N ARG A 11 -3.24 -4.73 0.47
CA ARG A 11 -2.65 -3.74 -0.42
C ARG A 11 -2.17 -4.35 -1.73
N ILE A 12 -1.58 -5.53 -1.67
CA ILE A 12 -1.19 -6.23 -2.88
C ILE A 12 -2.42 -6.47 -3.76
N ALA A 13 -3.51 -6.95 -3.18
CA ALA A 13 -4.75 -7.18 -3.90
C ALA A 13 -5.33 -5.89 -4.48
N GLU A 14 -5.34 -4.80 -3.71
CA GLU A 14 -5.84 -3.51 -4.14
C GLU A 14 -5.02 -2.94 -5.29
N LEU A 15 -3.69 -3.00 -5.18
CA LEU A 15 -2.80 -2.52 -6.25
C LEU A 15 -2.98 -3.35 -7.52
N ARG A 16 -3.08 -4.67 -7.37
CA ARG A 16 -3.32 -5.55 -8.50
C ARG A 16 -4.61 -5.19 -9.23
N LYS A 17 -5.69 -5.04 -8.47
CA LYS A 17 -7.01 -4.71 -9.02
C LYS A 17 -7.03 -3.32 -9.67
N SER A 18 -6.34 -2.36 -9.05
CA SER A 18 -6.28 -0.99 -9.59
C SER A 18 -5.55 -0.95 -10.94
N ARG A 19 -4.67 -1.91 -11.19
CA ARG A 19 -3.95 -2.02 -12.46
C ARG A 19 -4.65 -2.95 -13.46
N GLY A 20 -5.79 -3.50 -13.08
CA GLY A 20 -6.60 -4.33 -13.95
C GLY A 20 -5.96 -5.67 -14.30
N ILE A 21 -5.08 -6.21 -13.44
CA ILE A 21 -4.43 -7.50 -13.70
C ILE A 21 -4.99 -8.58 -12.79
N THR A 22 -4.99 -9.81 -13.31
CA THR A 22 -5.49 -10.97 -12.56
C THR A 22 -4.43 -11.51 -11.62
N GLN A 23 -4.85 -12.34 -10.64
CA GLN A 23 -3.90 -13.05 -9.79
C GLN A 23 -2.93 -13.89 -10.62
N ALA A 24 -3.45 -14.60 -11.61
CA ALA A 24 -2.62 -15.45 -12.48
C ALA A 24 -1.54 -14.63 -13.19
N SER A 25 -1.91 -13.47 -13.72
CA SER A 25 -0.95 -12.61 -14.42
C SER A 25 0.12 -12.06 -13.47
N LEU A 26 -0.27 -11.59 -12.30
CA LEU A 26 0.68 -11.09 -11.32
C LEU A 26 1.61 -12.21 -10.83
N ALA A 27 1.06 -13.38 -10.55
CA ALA A 27 1.84 -14.54 -10.09
C ALA A 27 2.90 -14.92 -11.13
N GLU A 28 2.52 -14.96 -12.41
CA GLU A 28 3.45 -15.24 -13.49
C GLU A 28 4.59 -14.24 -13.55
N LYS A 29 4.27 -12.96 -13.48
CA LYS A 29 5.27 -11.88 -13.50
C LYS A 29 6.21 -11.92 -12.30
N ALA A 30 5.67 -12.28 -11.13
CA ALA A 30 6.45 -12.37 -9.90
C ALA A 30 7.15 -13.73 -9.72
N GLU A 31 6.97 -14.64 -10.68
CA GLU A 31 7.57 -15.97 -10.66
C GLU A 31 7.16 -16.80 -9.43
N ILE A 32 5.89 -16.72 -9.07
CA ILE A 32 5.29 -17.52 -7.99
C ILE A 32 4.03 -18.19 -8.52
N THR A 33 3.53 -19.17 -7.77
CA THR A 33 2.29 -19.84 -8.16
C THR A 33 1.08 -18.95 -7.88
N ASN A 34 0.03 -19.11 -8.65
CA ASN A 34 -1.23 -18.42 -8.42
C ASN A 34 -1.78 -18.72 -7.02
N ASN A 35 -1.64 -19.95 -6.58
CA ASN A 35 -2.10 -20.40 -5.27
C ASN A 35 -1.36 -19.69 -4.14
N PHE A 36 -0.04 -19.56 -4.28
CA PHE A 36 0.78 -18.85 -3.30
C PHE A 36 0.40 -17.37 -3.22
N LEU A 37 0.22 -16.72 -4.38
CA LEU A 37 -0.21 -15.32 -4.40
C LEU A 37 -1.58 -15.17 -3.74
N SER A 38 -2.52 -16.06 -4.02
CA SER A 38 -3.84 -16.04 -3.38
C SER A 38 -3.73 -16.14 -1.86
N HIS A 39 -2.85 -17.00 -1.36
CA HIS A 39 -2.61 -17.13 0.09
C HIS A 39 -2.00 -15.86 0.68
N ILE A 40 -1.08 -15.22 -0.05
CA ILE A 40 -0.49 -13.94 0.40
C ILE A 40 -1.56 -12.86 0.48
N GLU A 41 -2.40 -12.73 -0.54
CA GLU A 41 -3.46 -11.72 -0.57
C GLU A 41 -4.48 -11.91 0.54
N ARG A 42 -4.73 -13.16 0.95
CA ARG A 42 -5.66 -13.49 2.05
C ARG A 42 -4.98 -13.56 3.41
N SER A 43 -3.68 -13.32 3.46
CA SER A 43 -2.87 -13.37 4.69
C SER A 43 -2.74 -14.76 5.30
N TYR A 44 -2.90 -15.80 4.49
CA TYR A 44 -2.66 -17.19 4.91
C TYR A 44 -1.18 -17.55 4.83
N SER A 45 -0.41 -16.81 4.06
CA SER A 45 1.02 -16.99 3.92
C SER A 45 1.73 -15.65 3.98
N ILE A 46 2.93 -15.65 4.55
CA ILE A 46 3.77 -14.46 4.64
C ILE A 46 4.81 -14.56 3.53
N PRO A 47 4.89 -13.58 2.62
CA PRO A 47 5.93 -13.61 1.60
C PRO A 47 7.30 -13.35 2.21
N SER A 48 8.33 -13.99 1.66
CA SER A 48 9.70 -13.62 1.97
C SER A 48 9.96 -12.22 1.43
N LEU A 49 11.03 -11.59 1.91
CA LEU A 49 11.42 -10.27 1.39
C LEU A 49 11.66 -10.32 -0.12
N GLU A 50 12.32 -11.36 -0.60
CA GLU A 50 12.59 -11.53 -2.02
C GLU A 50 11.29 -11.65 -2.84
N THR A 51 10.34 -12.44 -2.35
CA THR A 51 9.03 -12.58 -3.01
C THR A 51 8.29 -11.25 -3.03
N LEU A 52 8.32 -10.51 -1.92
CA LEU A 52 7.68 -9.20 -1.83
C LEU A 52 8.26 -8.23 -2.85
N VAL A 53 9.58 -8.20 -2.99
CA VAL A 53 10.25 -7.33 -3.97
C VAL A 53 9.84 -7.73 -5.40
N ARG A 54 9.77 -9.02 -5.69
CA ARG A 54 9.31 -9.47 -7.01
C ARG A 54 7.86 -9.07 -7.31
N ILE A 55 7.00 -9.13 -6.30
CA ILE A 55 5.61 -8.65 -6.43
C ILE A 55 5.58 -7.15 -6.70
N CYS A 56 6.39 -6.39 -5.97
CA CYS A 56 6.50 -4.94 -6.19
C CYS A 56 6.96 -4.61 -7.60
N ASP A 57 8.00 -5.30 -8.08
CA ASP A 57 8.50 -5.11 -9.44
C ASP A 57 7.43 -5.42 -10.48
N ALA A 58 6.70 -6.50 -10.29
CA ALA A 58 5.61 -6.89 -11.20
C ALA A 58 4.46 -5.88 -11.20
N LEU A 59 4.21 -5.23 -10.07
CA LEU A 59 3.20 -4.18 -9.93
C LEU A 59 3.71 -2.80 -10.33
N GLU A 60 5.00 -2.68 -10.59
CA GLU A 60 5.67 -1.41 -10.89
C GLU A 60 5.51 -0.39 -9.76
N VAL A 61 5.65 -0.86 -8.53
CA VAL A 61 5.62 -0.01 -7.33
C VAL A 61 6.89 -0.27 -6.51
N THR A 62 7.19 0.67 -5.63
CA THR A 62 8.26 0.47 -4.66
C THR A 62 7.69 -0.22 -3.40
N PRO A 63 8.54 -0.90 -2.61
CA PRO A 63 8.05 -1.61 -1.42
C PRO A 63 7.30 -0.74 -0.42
N ASP A 64 7.60 0.55 -0.34
CA ASP A 64 6.90 1.46 0.57
C ASP A 64 5.39 1.54 0.26
N ALA A 65 4.99 1.38 -1.00
CA ALA A 65 3.56 1.38 -1.36
C ALA A 65 2.78 0.26 -0.66
N ILE A 66 3.45 -0.85 -0.37
CA ILE A 66 2.84 -1.99 0.30
C ILE A 66 3.09 -1.94 1.81
N LEU A 67 4.27 -1.50 2.23
CA LEU A 67 4.70 -1.58 3.63
C LEU A 67 4.35 -0.36 4.48
N LEU A 68 4.05 0.77 3.85
CA LEU A 68 3.79 2.00 4.59
C LEU A 68 2.61 1.81 5.56
N GLY A 69 2.87 2.06 6.83
CA GLY A 69 1.85 1.95 7.86
C GLY A 69 1.50 0.54 8.29
N THR A 70 2.25 -0.47 7.86
CA THR A 70 2.01 -1.86 8.28
C THR A 70 2.51 -2.15 9.69
N ALA A 71 3.31 -1.25 10.26
CA ALA A 71 3.67 -1.27 11.67
C ALA A 71 2.63 -0.43 12.41
N THR A 72 1.63 -1.06 12.99
CA THR A 72 0.40 -0.43 13.48
C THR A 72 0.60 0.75 14.42
N GLU A 73 1.59 0.69 15.29
CA GLU A 73 1.86 1.77 16.24
C GLU A 73 2.25 3.07 15.52
N HIS A 74 3.09 2.97 14.50
CA HIS A 74 3.53 4.12 13.74
C HIS A 74 2.39 4.72 12.92
N THR A 75 1.54 3.88 12.35
CA THR A 75 0.38 4.34 11.58
C THR A 75 -0.57 5.15 12.45
N ALA A 76 -0.91 4.63 13.63
CA ALA A 76 -1.83 5.30 14.54
C ALA A 76 -1.27 6.66 14.97
N TYR A 77 0.02 6.72 15.30
CA TYR A 77 0.68 7.94 15.73
C TYR A 77 0.64 9.02 14.64
N LEU A 78 1.01 8.65 13.43
CA LEU A 78 1.02 9.60 12.30
C LEU A 78 -0.39 10.07 11.94
N ALA A 79 -1.38 9.19 12.02
CA ALA A 79 -2.76 9.55 11.74
C ALA A 79 -3.30 10.54 12.78
N GLU A 80 -3.00 10.30 14.05
CA GLU A 80 -3.43 11.21 15.12
C GLU A 80 -2.77 12.57 14.98
N GLU A 81 -1.46 12.60 14.76
CA GLU A 81 -0.73 13.86 14.60
C GLU A 81 -1.24 14.65 13.41
N PHE A 82 -1.45 13.97 12.28
CA PHE A 82 -2.00 14.63 11.09
C PHE A 82 -3.39 15.20 11.38
N THR A 83 -4.25 14.40 12.01
CA THR A 83 -5.62 14.81 12.30
C THR A 83 -5.65 16.06 13.19
N GLU A 84 -4.86 16.08 14.26
CA GLU A 84 -4.79 17.24 15.14
C GLU A 84 -4.37 18.50 14.40
N LYS A 85 -3.31 18.40 13.63
CA LYS A 85 -2.79 19.55 12.88
C LYS A 85 -3.76 20.00 11.79
N PHE A 86 -4.41 19.07 11.12
CA PHE A 86 -5.39 19.37 10.08
C PHE A 86 -6.59 20.10 10.67
N LEU A 87 -7.10 19.63 11.81
CA LEU A 87 -8.26 20.25 12.46
C LEU A 87 -7.94 21.63 13.02
N ALA A 88 -6.68 21.90 13.36
CA ALA A 88 -6.25 23.21 13.81
C ALA A 88 -6.18 24.23 12.67
N CYS A 89 -6.20 23.80 11.42
CA CYS A 89 -6.17 24.70 10.28
C CYS A 89 -7.51 25.37 10.04
N THR A 90 -7.49 26.53 9.39
CA THR A 90 -8.72 27.17 8.92
C THR A 90 -9.33 26.37 7.77
N PRO A 91 -10.64 26.56 7.47
CA PRO A 91 -11.25 25.89 6.32
C PRO A 91 -10.51 26.14 5.00
N ALA A 92 -10.01 27.35 4.78
CA ALA A 92 -9.24 27.69 3.58
C ALA A 92 -7.93 26.92 3.53
N GLN A 93 -7.24 26.80 4.67
CA GLN A 93 -6.00 26.04 4.75
C GLN A 93 -6.24 24.55 4.53
N ARG A 94 -7.33 23.99 5.07
CA ARG A 94 -7.71 22.59 4.85
C ARG A 94 -7.95 22.32 3.38
N ARG A 95 -8.64 23.22 2.69
CA ARG A 95 -8.88 23.09 1.25
C ARG A 95 -7.58 23.08 0.47
N PHE A 96 -6.65 23.95 0.82
CA PHE A 96 -5.33 24.01 0.19
C PHE A 96 -4.57 22.69 0.36
N ILE A 97 -4.60 22.12 1.58
CA ILE A 97 -3.96 20.81 1.86
C ILE A 97 -4.56 19.73 0.97
N LEU A 98 -5.90 19.68 0.87
CA LEU A 98 -6.58 18.69 0.03
C LEU A 98 -6.23 18.85 -1.44
N GLU A 99 -6.15 20.09 -1.93
CA GLU A 99 -5.74 20.36 -3.31
C GLU A 99 -4.31 19.89 -3.57
N MET A 100 -3.41 20.07 -2.62
CA MET A 100 -2.04 19.58 -2.73
C MET A 100 -2.00 18.05 -2.82
N VAL A 101 -2.76 17.35 -1.97
CA VAL A 101 -2.83 15.89 -2.00
C VAL A 101 -3.35 15.41 -3.34
N GLU A 102 -4.41 16.03 -3.86
CA GLU A 102 -4.96 15.69 -5.16
C GLU A 102 -3.95 15.92 -6.29
N ALA A 103 -3.23 17.04 -6.24
CA ALA A 103 -2.20 17.37 -7.22
C ALA A 103 -1.08 16.34 -7.22
N LEU A 104 -0.61 15.95 -6.03
CA LEU A 104 0.43 14.92 -5.90
C LEU A 104 -0.02 13.58 -6.47
N ASN A 105 -1.27 13.20 -6.23
CA ASN A 105 -1.82 11.96 -6.75
C ASN A 105 -1.95 11.99 -8.27
N ARG A 106 -2.35 13.12 -8.85
CA ARG A 106 -2.46 13.27 -10.30
C ARG A 106 -1.10 13.22 -11.00
N GLU A 107 -0.12 13.92 -10.44
CA GLU A 107 1.22 14.00 -11.03
C GLU A 107 1.99 12.69 -10.91
N ASN A 108 1.56 11.79 -10.04
CA ASN A 108 2.25 10.52 -9.80
C ASN A 108 3.73 10.73 -9.51
N LEU A 109 4.02 11.70 -8.67
CA LEU A 109 5.38 12.04 -8.27
C LEU A 109 5.97 10.91 -7.42
N LYS A 110 7.16 10.46 -7.77
CA LYS A 110 7.88 9.42 -7.05
C LYS A 110 9.07 10.01 -6.33
#